data_ca8ab37dd1c8cfcdfe097edf1a95435d
#
_entry.id   ca8ab37dd1c8cfcdfe097edf1a95435d
#
_cell.length_a   1.000
_cell.length_b   1.000
_cell.length_c   1.000
_cell.angle_alpha   90.00
_cell.angle_beta   90.00
_cell.angle_gamma   90.00
#
_symmetry.space_group_name_H-M   'P 1'
#
loop_
_entity.id
_entity.type
_entity.pdbx_description
1 polymer ?
#
loop_
_entity_poly.entity_id
_entity_poly.type
_entity_poly.pdbx_seq_one_letter_code
_entity_poly.pdbx_strand_id
1 'polypeptide(L)'
;MDKVLELANNWTRKHLPLGASITIKESKGKNPLILADIPEQKAGNTLMYGHLDKQPEKTGWNKGMGPWKPVMKNKKLYGRGGADDGYALFASICSIKAMQEQQVSLPRILILIEFSEESGSPDLPHYMNLCKSKIGTPDLVICLDSGTGDYKRLWTTTSLRGLIGLQLRIDVLKEGVHSGGASGYVPSSFRVARQLLSRIENHETGEILLEEL
;
A
#
# COMPACT_ATOMS: atom_id res chain seq x y z
N MET A 1 -7.57 -14.20 4.03
CA MET A 1 -8.24 -12.89 3.95
C MET A 1 -9.38 -12.79 4.97
N ASP A 2 -10.35 -13.68 4.96
CA ASP A 2 -11.58 -13.61 5.77
C ASP A 2 -11.36 -13.46 7.27
N LYS A 3 -10.43 -14.24 7.86
CA LYS A 3 -10.10 -14.12 9.29
C LYS A 3 -9.52 -12.76 9.68
N VAL A 4 -8.75 -12.13 8.79
CA VAL A 4 -8.18 -10.79 9.04
C VAL A 4 -9.27 -9.74 8.96
N LEU A 5 -10.14 -9.83 7.96
CA LEU A 5 -11.31 -8.96 7.82
C LEU A 5 -12.24 -9.07 9.03
N GLU A 6 -12.55 -10.29 9.46
CA GLU A 6 -13.38 -10.55 10.62
C GLU A 6 -12.78 -9.95 11.90
N LEU A 7 -11.49 -10.20 12.15
CA LEU A 7 -10.78 -9.65 13.30
C LEU A 7 -10.79 -8.11 13.28
N ALA A 8 -10.45 -7.51 12.14
CA ALA A 8 -10.44 -6.07 11.97
C ALA A 8 -11.83 -5.46 12.18
N ASN A 9 -12.87 -6.04 11.58
CA ASN A 9 -14.25 -5.60 11.73
C ASN A 9 -14.74 -5.70 13.19
N ASN A 10 -14.51 -6.84 13.83
CA ASN A 10 -14.95 -7.07 15.20
C ASN A 10 -14.24 -6.14 16.19
N TRP A 11 -12.92 -5.98 16.02
CA TRP A 11 -12.16 -5.06 16.84
C TRP A 11 -12.59 -3.61 16.62
N THR A 12 -12.78 -3.19 15.39
CA THR A 12 -13.22 -1.84 15.04
C THR A 12 -14.58 -1.53 15.65
N ARG A 13 -15.57 -2.40 15.48
CA ARG A 13 -16.92 -2.21 16.07
C ARG A 13 -16.87 -2.04 17.59
N LYS A 14 -15.97 -2.75 18.26
CA LYS A 14 -15.82 -2.68 19.73
C LYS A 14 -15.17 -1.36 20.18
N HIS A 15 -14.35 -0.73 19.34
CA HIS A 15 -13.51 0.39 19.74
C HIS A 15 -13.86 1.71 19.05
N LEU A 16 -14.76 1.71 18.06
CA LEU A 16 -15.23 2.94 17.44
C LEU A 16 -15.89 3.86 18.47
N PRO A 17 -15.72 5.18 18.31
CA PRO A 17 -16.43 6.17 19.10
C PRO A 17 -17.96 6.09 18.94
N LEU A 18 -18.68 6.61 19.91
CA LEU A 18 -20.13 6.71 19.83
C LEU A 18 -20.54 7.56 18.61
N GLY A 19 -21.55 7.10 17.88
CA GLY A 19 -22.02 7.73 16.65
C GLY A 19 -21.26 7.37 15.38
N ALA A 20 -20.10 6.73 15.51
CA ALA A 20 -19.35 6.24 14.35
C ALA A 20 -19.98 5.00 13.71
N SER A 21 -19.75 4.82 12.44
CA SER A 21 -20.23 3.66 11.67
C SER A 21 -19.09 2.94 10.96
N ILE A 22 -19.25 1.65 10.73
CA ILE A 22 -18.34 0.84 9.91
C ILE A 22 -19.14 0.19 8.78
N THR A 23 -18.58 0.23 7.59
CA THR A 23 -19.12 -0.42 6.40
C THR A 23 -18.01 -1.28 5.78
N ILE A 24 -18.30 -2.55 5.52
CA ILE A 24 -17.48 -3.40 4.67
C ILE A 24 -18.03 -3.30 3.26
N LYS A 25 -17.17 -3.05 2.30
CA LYS A 25 -17.49 -3.07 0.87
C LYS A 25 -16.87 -4.32 0.26
N GLU A 26 -17.71 -5.09 -0.40
CA GLU A 26 -17.31 -6.30 -1.13
C GLU A 26 -17.82 -6.20 -2.56
N SER A 27 -17.03 -6.67 -3.50
CA SER A 27 -17.38 -6.76 -4.91
C SER A 27 -16.85 -8.06 -5.49
N LYS A 28 -17.59 -8.67 -6.39
CA LYS A 28 -17.22 -9.95 -6.98
C LYS A 28 -15.84 -9.88 -7.63
N GLY A 29 -14.95 -10.80 -7.25
CA GLY A 29 -13.61 -10.91 -7.80
C GLY A 29 -12.62 -9.85 -7.29
N LYS A 30 -12.97 -9.12 -6.23
CA LYS A 30 -12.13 -8.10 -5.59
C LYS A 30 -11.91 -8.39 -4.11
N ASN A 31 -10.80 -7.93 -3.60
CA ASN A 31 -10.57 -7.92 -2.16
C ASN A 31 -11.50 -6.92 -1.47
N PRO A 32 -11.88 -7.13 -0.20
CA PRO A 32 -12.78 -6.23 0.49
C PRO A 32 -12.13 -4.88 0.82
N LEU A 33 -12.96 -3.92 1.25
CA LEU A 33 -12.54 -2.64 1.80
C LEU A 33 -13.33 -2.34 3.06
N ILE A 34 -12.66 -1.86 4.12
CA ILE A 34 -13.29 -1.33 5.32
C ILE A 34 -13.35 0.20 5.20
N LEU A 35 -14.51 0.75 5.47
CA LEU A 35 -14.71 2.19 5.61
C LEU A 35 -15.38 2.48 6.94
N ALA A 36 -14.66 3.08 7.88
CA ALA A 36 -15.21 3.60 9.11
C ALA A 36 -15.42 5.12 8.99
N ASP A 37 -16.52 5.60 9.51
CA ASP A 37 -16.97 7.01 9.40
C ASP A 37 -17.28 7.53 10.79
N ILE A 38 -16.50 8.49 11.24
CA ILE A 38 -16.60 9.15 12.52
C ILE A 38 -17.18 10.55 12.25
N PRO A 39 -18.36 10.88 12.80
CA PRO A 39 -19.01 12.13 12.54
C PRO A 39 -18.23 13.32 13.08
N GLU A 40 -18.39 14.45 12.41
CA GLU A 40 -17.76 15.71 12.76
C GLU A 40 -18.33 16.32 14.05
N GLN A 41 -17.46 17.02 14.78
CA GLN A 41 -17.78 17.92 15.88
C GLN A 41 -17.42 19.38 15.52
N LYS A 42 -16.63 19.54 14.45
CA LYS A 42 -16.28 20.83 13.82
C LYS A 42 -16.14 20.64 12.32
N ALA A 43 -16.08 21.73 11.58
CA ALA A 43 -15.88 21.70 10.13
C ALA A 43 -14.55 20.99 9.75
N GLY A 44 -14.58 20.28 8.64
CA GLY A 44 -13.44 19.57 8.05
C GLY A 44 -13.71 18.11 7.76
N ASN A 45 -12.92 17.53 6.86
CA ASN A 45 -13.01 16.14 6.41
C ASN A 45 -11.60 15.55 6.29
N THR A 46 -11.26 14.60 7.13
CA THR A 46 -9.96 13.91 7.13
C THR A 46 -10.12 12.48 6.68
N LEU A 47 -9.31 12.04 5.74
CA LEU A 47 -9.21 10.65 5.31
C LEU A 47 -7.93 10.02 5.88
N MET A 48 -8.07 8.97 6.66
CA MET A 48 -6.95 8.14 7.13
C MET A 48 -6.94 6.85 6.31
N TYR A 49 -5.79 6.51 5.76
CA TYR A 49 -5.61 5.37 4.87
C TYR A 49 -4.58 4.39 5.43
N GLY A 50 -4.80 3.12 5.16
CA GLY A 50 -3.88 2.02 5.41
C GLY A 50 -4.38 0.73 4.75
N HIS A 51 -3.63 -0.37 4.93
CA HIS A 51 -3.98 -1.67 4.35
C HIS A 51 -3.80 -2.83 5.34
N LEU A 52 -4.40 -3.98 5.02
CA LEU A 52 -4.31 -5.17 5.88
C LEU A 52 -3.84 -6.43 5.15
N ASP A 53 -3.59 -6.37 3.85
CA ASP A 53 -2.85 -7.42 3.14
C ASP A 53 -1.35 -7.35 3.47
N LYS A 54 -0.61 -8.37 3.11
CA LYS A 54 0.77 -8.54 3.54
C LYS A 54 1.65 -9.07 2.43
N GLN A 55 2.88 -8.60 2.39
CA GLN A 55 3.93 -9.22 1.60
C GLN A 55 4.12 -10.69 1.98
N PRO A 56 4.57 -11.54 1.04
CA PRO A 56 4.95 -12.93 1.32
C PRO A 56 5.98 -13.05 2.44
N GLU A 57 6.15 -14.26 2.94
CA GLU A 57 7.00 -14.57 4.10
C GLU A 57 8.42 -14.02 4.00
N LYS A 58 9.03 -14.13 2.79
CA LYS A 58 10.46 -13.83 2.58
C LYS A 58 11.37 -14.67 3.50
N THR A 59 12.65 -14.68 3.23
CA THR A 59 13.70 -15.35 4.03
C THR A 59 14.55 -14.34 4.77
N GLY A 60 15.53 -14.80 5.56
CA GLY A 60 16.48 -13.92 6.25
C GLY A 60 16.04 -13.43 7.63
N TRP A 61 15.00 -14.02 8.22
CA TRP A 61 14.59 -13.71 9.57
C TRP A 61 15.65 -14.12 10.60
N ASN A 62 15.87 -13.29 11.62
CA ASN A 62 16.78 -13.61 12.70
C ASN A 62 16.31 -14.84 13.48
N LYS A 63 17.27 -15.57 14.09
CA LYS A 63 16.99 -16.77 14.89
C LYS A 63 15.91 -16.48 15.95
N GLY A 64 14.88 -17.30 15.95
CA GLY A 64 13.75 -17.18 16.87
C GLY A 64 12.68 -16.14 16.46
N MET A 65 12.84 -15.50 15.31
CA MET A 65 11.87 -14.59 14.70
C MET A 65 11.31 -15.20 13.41
N GLY A 66 10.19 -14.68 12.96
CA GLY A 66 9.54 -15.12 11.72
C GLY A 66 8.38 -14.23 11.36
N PRO A 67 7.85 -14.37 10.14
CA PRO A 67 6.80 -13.47 9.65
C PRO A 67 5.49 -13.57 10.46
N TRP A 68 5.07 -14.80 10.77
CA TRP A 68 3.74 -15.07 11.35
C TRP A 68 3.76 -15.35 12.87
N LYS A 69 4.92 -15.19 13.49
CA LYS A 69 5.07 -15.31 14.93
C LYS A 69 5.55 -13.99 15.52
N PRO A 70 4.67 -13.18 16.09
CA PRO A 70 5.07 -11.89 16.65
C PRO A 70 6.00 -12.12 17.86
N VAL A 71 7.12 -11.43 17.88
CA VAL A 71 8.12 -11.49 18.95
C VAL A 71 8.36 -10.09 19.50
N MET A 72 8.15 -9.93 20.81
CA MET A 72 8.53 -8.69 21.52
C MET A 72 9.96 -8.83 22.06
N LYS A 73 10.87 -7.96 21.61
CA LYS A 73 12.26 -7.93 22.07
C LYS A 73 12.74 -6.48 22.19
N ASN A 74 13.30 -6.12 23.32
CA ASN A 74 13.84 -4.78 23.58
C ASN A 74 12.80 -3.66 23.29
N LYS A 75 11.55 -3.86 23.73
CA LYS A 75 10.40 -2.95 23.49
C LYS A 75 10.05 -2.76 22.00
N LYS A 76 10.51 -3.63 21.11
CA LYS A 76 10.17 -3.62 19.69
C LYS A 76 9.41 -4.89 19.34
N LEU A 77 8.36 -4.75 18.55
CA LEU A 77 7.58 -5.85 17.98
C LEU A 77 8.17 -6.24 16.63
N TYR A 78 8.46 -7.52 16.46
CA TYR A 78 8.97 -8.10 15.23
C TYR A 78 7.93 -9.06 14.65
N GLY A 79 7.66 -8.95 13.37
CA GLY A 79 6.72 -9.78 12.62
C GLY A 79 6.31 -9.10 11.32
N ARG A 80 5.75 -9.86 10.40
CA ARG A 80 5.19 -9.32 9.15
C ARG A 80 3.97 -8.44 9.47
N GLY A 81 3.87 -7.25 8.84
CA GLY A 81 2.77 -6.33 9.04
C GLY A 81 2.82 -5.54 10.35
N GLY A 82 3.94 -5.59 11.11
CA GLY A 82 4.11 -4.79 12.31
C GLY A 82 4.37 -3.30 12.04
N ALA A 83 4.88 -2.99 10.85
CA ALA A 83 5.12 -1.64 10.38
C ALA A 83 4.46 -1.39 9.02
N ASP A 84 4.54 -2.36 8.11
CA ASP A 84 4.04 -2.31 6.75
C ASP A 84 3.07 -3.48 6.50
N ASP A 85 1.81 -3.22 6.38
CA ASP A 85 1.03 -2.38 7.28
C ASP A 85 0.10 -3.31 8.07
N GLY A 86 -0.44 -2.86 9.12
CA GLY A 86 -1.37 -3.60 9.95
C GLY A 86 -1.71 -2.81 11.20
N TYR A 87 -0.94 -1.76 11.46
CA TYR A 87 -1.18 -0.90 12.60
C TYR A 87 -2.12 0.28 12.27
N ALA A 88 -2.24 0.67 11.00
CA ALA A 88 -2.95 1.87 10.57
C ALA A 88 -4.39 1.96 11.11
N LEU A 89 -5.17 0.90 10.96
CA LEU A 89 -6.53 0.85 11.48
C LEU A 89 -6.58 1.08 13.00
N PHE A 90 -5.73 0.37 13.72
CA PHE A 90 -5.68 0.41 15.19
C PHE A 90 -5.16 1.76 15.69
N ALA A 91 -4.09 2.27 15.09
CA ALA A 91 -3.50 3.57 15.42
C ALA A 91 -4.48 4.72 15.17
N SER A 92 -5.20 4.69 14.04
CA SER A 92 -6.24 5.68 13.72
C SER A 92 -7.30 5.74 14.81
N ILE A 93 -7.87 4.61 15.19
CA ILE A 93 -8.92 4.55 16.21
C ILE A 93 -8.39 4.94 17.59
N CYS A 94 -7.20 4.47 17.97
CA CYS A 94 -6.57 4.85 19.24
C CYS A 94 -6.30 6.36 19.32
N SER A 95 -5.81 6.96 18.24
CA SER A 95 -5.56 8.41 18.16
C SER A 95 -6.84 9.22 18.32
N ILE A 96 -7.92 8.81 17.63
CA ILE A 96 -9.23 9.44 17.74
C ILE A 96 -9.75 9.39 19.18
N LYS A 97 -9.68 8.21 19.81
CA LYS A 97 -10.09 8.05 21.22
C LYS A 97 -9.26 8.91 22.15
N ALA A 98 -7.94 8.94 22.00
CA ALA A 98 -7.07 9.78 22.82
C ALA A 98 -7.38 11.27 22.69
N MET A 99 -7.76 11.73 21.49
CA MET A 99 -8.20 13.11 21.28
C MET A 99 -9.56 13.39 21.92
N GLN A 100 -10.49 12.45 21.84
CA GLN A 100 -11.80 12.57 22.48
C GLN A 100 -11.70 12.59 24.02
N GLU A 101 -10.84 11.76 24.60
CA GLU A 101 -10.57 11.75 26.05
C GLU A 101 -10.00 13.10 26.53
N GLN A 102 -9.28 13.80 25.65
CA GLN A 102 -8.77 15.16 25.88
C GLN A 102 -9.79 16.25 25.52
N GLN A 103 -11.02 15.89 25.18
CA GLN A 103 -12.11 16.81 24.78
C GLN A 103 -11.75 17.69 23.56
N VAL A 104 -10.90 17.18 22.66
CA VAL A 104 -10.56 17.88 21.42
C VAL A 104 -11.67 17.65 20.41
N SER A 105 -12.29 18.73 19.91
CA SER A 105 -13.26 18.65 18.84
C SER A 105 -12.62 18.18 17.53
N LEU A 106 -13.18 17.16 16.91
CA LEU A 106 -12.65 16.52 15.71
C LEU A 106 -13.45 16.93 14.46
N PRO A 107 -12.79 17.10 13.30
CA PRO A 107 -13.49 17.12 12.03
C PRO A 107 -14.09 15.74 11.76
N ARG A 108 -14.88 15.62 10.69
CA ARG A 108 -15.23 14.29 10.21
C ARG A 108 -14.00 13.50 9.87
N ILE A 109 -13.92 12.24 10.31
CA ILE A 109 -12.81 11.35 9.99
C ILE A 109 -13.33 10.10 9.31
N LEU A 110 -12.78 9.81 8.14
CA LEU A 110 -12.96 8.56 7.44
C LEU A 110 -11.69 7.73 7.59
N ILE A 111 -11.84 6.45 7.95
CA ILE A 111 -10.74 5.49 7.95
C ILE A 111 -11.02 4.50 6.83
N LEU A 112 -10.16 4.46 5.83
CA LEU A 112 -10.23 3.58 4.67
C LEU A 112 -9.11 2.57 4.74
N ILE A 113 -9.46 1.29 4.79
CA ILE A 113 -8.50 0.18 4.86
C ILE A 113 -8.75 -0.76 3.70
N GLU A 114 -7.76 -0.90 2.82
CA GLU A 114 -7.80 -1.84 1.71
C GLU A 114 -7.10 -3.16 2.02
N PHE A 115 -7.23 -4.13 1.11
CA PHE A 115 -6.70 -5.48 1.23
C PHE A 115 -5.96 -5.93 -0.04
N SER A 116 -5.41 -4.99 -0.81
CA SER A 116 -4.69 -5.26 -2.07
C SER A 116 -3.53 -4.29 -2.36
N GLU A 117 -3.07 -3.54 -1.35
CA GLU A 117 -2.00 -2.55 -1.50
C GLU A 117 -0.70 -3.18 -1.98
N GLU A 118 -0.30 -4.27 -1.37
CA GLU A 118 0.93 -5.00 -1.64
C GLU A 118 0.98 -5.65 -3.05
N SER A 119 -0.14 -5.61 -3.74
CA SER A 119 -0.30 -6.01 -5.15
C SER A 119 -0.42 -4.81 -6.09
N GLY A 120 -0.20 -3.58 -5.60
CA GLY A 120 -0.34 -2.33 -6.34
C GLY A 120 -1.75 -1.77 -6.36
N SER A 121 -2.56 -2.05 -5.34
CA SER A 121 -3.92 -1.53 -5.14
C SER A 121 -4.88 -1.69 -6.34
N PRO A 122 -4.94 -2.84 -7.02
CA PRO A 122 -5.76 -3.00 -8.23
C PRO A 122 -7.25 -2.79 -7.97
N ASP A 123 -7.71 -2.98 -6.75
CA ASP A 123 -9.11 -2.87 -6.36
C ASP A 123 -9.51 -1.49 -5.81
N LEU A 124 -8.55 -0.70 -5.35
CA LEU A 124 -8.77 0.61 -4.73
C LEU A 124 -9.50 1.60 -5.65
N PRO A 125 -9.16 1.77 -6.94
CA PRO A 125 -9.89 2.70 -7.82
C PRO A 125 -11.38 2.39 -7.94
N HIS A 126 -11.76 1.10 -7.95
CA HIS A 126 -13.15 0.67 -7.96
C HIS A 126 -13.89 1.14 -6.70
N TYR A 127 -13.31 0.90 -5.52
CA TYR A 127 -13.92 1.29 -4.25
C TYR A 127 -13.92 2.80 -4.02
N MET A 128 -12.91 3.52 -4.49
CA MET A 128 -12.91 4.98 -4.47
C MET A 128 -14.09 5.55 -5.26
N ASN A 129 -14.37 4.99 -6.45
CA ASN A 129 -15.55 5.37 -7.23
C ASN A 129 -16.86 5.00 -6.53
N LEU A 130 -16.96 3.80 -5.99
CA LEU A 130 -18.14 3.30 -5.29
C LEU A 130 -18.48 4.12 -4.04
N CYS A 131 -17.45 4.60 -3.33
CA CYS A 131 -17.58 5.35 -2.09
C CYS A 131 -17.42 6.86 -2.28
N LYS A 132 -17.32 7.36 -3.50
CA LYS A 132 -17.01 8.76 -3.82
C LYS A 132 -17.89 9.75 -3.08
N SER A 133 -19.21 9.55 -3.10
CA SER A 133 -20.17 10.43 -2.41
C SER A 133 -19.99 10.41 -0.89
N LYS A 134 -19.60 9.26 -0.32
CA LYS A 134 -19.37 9.11 1.12
C LYS A 134 -18.02 9.70 1.54
N ILE A 135 -16.99 9.55 0.73
CA ILE A 135 -15.66 10.10 0.99
C ILE A 135 -15.70 11.63 0.86
N GLY A 136 -16.39 12.16 -0.12
CA GLY A 136 -16.43 13.60 -0.40
C GLY A 136 -15.05 14.12 -0.87
N THR A 137 -14.74 15.33 -0.47
CA THR A 137 -13.42 15.95 -0.70
C THR A 137 -12.70 16.08 0.64
N PRO A 138 -11.67 15.28 0.92
CA PRO A 138 -10.88 15.42 2.13
C PRO A 138 -10.05 16.73 2.11
N ASP A 139 -10.02 17.42 3.23
CA ASP A 139 -9.11 18.56 3.46
C ASP A 139 -7.71 18.07 3.82
N LEU A 140 -7.62 16.86 4.41
CA LEU A 140 -6.39 16.21 4.82
C LEU A 140 -6.46 14.72 4.55
N VAL A 141 -5.40 14.17 3.95
CA VAL A 141 -5.21 12.73 3.79
C VAL A 141 -3.98 12.31 4.59
N ILE A 142 -4.14 11.31 5.45
CA ILE A 142 -3.07 10.74 6.26
C ILE A 142 -2.89 9.28 5.86
N CYS A 143 -1.80 8.95 5.20
CA CYS A 143 -1.41 7.58 4.88
C CYS A 143 -0.50 7.06 5.98
N LEU A 144 -0.94 6.03 6.71
CA LEU A 144 -0.20 5.42 7.81
C LEU A 144 0.62 4.22 7.30
N ASP A 145 1.42 4.45 6.27
CA ASP A 145 2.20 3.45 5.57
C ASP A 145 3.55 4.04 5.15
N SER A 146 4.27 4.56 6.12
CA SER A 146 5.58 5.17 5.89
C SER A 146 6.58 4.75 6.95
N GLY A 147 7.82 4.57 6.52
CA GLY A 147 8.93 4.28 7.40
C GLY A 147 9.32 5.49 8.28
N THR A 148 10.19 5.23 9.25
CA THR A 148 10.75 6.25 10.13
C THR A 148 12.27 6.21 10.12
N GLY A 149 12.92 7.36 10.17
CA GLY A 149 14.37 7.45 10.26
C GLY A 149 14.91 7.10 11.66
N ASP A 150 14.12 7.31 12.71
CA ASP A 150 14.41 6.90 14.09
C ASP A 150 13.13 6.79 14.94
N TYR A 151 13.24 6.24 16.15
CA TYR A 151 12.13 6.06 17.08
C TYR A 151 11.98 7.20 18.11
N LYS A 152 12.61 8.34 17.89
CA LYS A 152 12.60 9.49 18.85
C LYS A 152 11.80 10.67 18.33
N ARG A 153 11.67 10.81 17.01
CA ARG A 153 11.02 11.92 16.34
C ARG A 153 9.81 11.44 15.56
N LEU A 154 8.82 12.31 15.43
CA LEU A 154 7.75 12.11 14.46
C LEU A 154 8.32 12.40 13.06
N TRP A 155 8.31 11.42 12.20
CA TRP A 155 8.70 11.55 10.80
C TRP A 155 7.45 11.68 9.94
N THR A 156 7.44 12.66 9.07
CA THR A 156 6.34 12.92 8.15
C THR A 156 6.89 12.96 6.73
N THR A 157 6.46 12.03 5.88
CA THR A 157 6.75 12.06 4.45
C THR A 157 5.76 12.99 3.78
N THR A 158 6.23 14.08 3.20
CA THR A 158 5.38 15.13 2.60
C THR A 158 5.35 15.07 1.09
N SER A 159 6.23 14.30 0.47
CA SER A 159 6.29 14.08 -0.98
C SER A 159 6.85 12.71 -1.31
N LEU A 160 6.47 12.18 -2.46
CA LEU A 160 6.98 10.92 -3.01
C LEU A 160 7.57 11.16 -4.39
N ARG A 161 8.60 10.36 -4.73
CA ARG A 161 9.10 10.31 -6.10
C ARG A 161 8.05 9.70 -7.02
N GLY A 162 8.09 10.04 -8.31
CA GLY A 162 7.30 9.37 -9.33
C GLY A 162 7.75 7.92 -9.56
N LEU A 163 6.88 7.14 -10.17
CA LEU A 163 7.15 5.77 -10.62
C LEU A 163 6.54 5.57 -12.00
N ILE A 164 7.32 5.01 -12.91
CA ILE A 164 6.85 4.50 -14.20
C ILE A 164 7.24 3.03 -14.29
N GLY A 165 6.28 2.16 -14.57
CA GLY A 165 6.49 0.75 -14.83
C GLY A 165 6.15 0.40 -16.26
N LEU A 166 7.07 -0.24 -16.99
CA LEU A 166 6.88 -0.69 -18.37
C LEU A 166 7.22 -2.17 -18.49
N GLN A 167 6.52 -2.84 -19.41
CA GLN A 167 6.87 -4.19 -19.83
C GLN A 167 7.34 -4.16 -21.29
N LEU A 168 8.61 -4.48 -21.49
CA LEU A 168 9.19 -4.61 -22.82
C LEU A 168 9.19 -6.08 -23.25
N ARG A 169 8.45 -6.40 -24.31
CA ARG A 169 8.46 -7.72 -24.93
C ARG A 169 9.08 -7.63 -26.31
N ILE A 170 10.00 -8.55 -26.63
CA ILE A 170 10.68 -8.61 -27.93
C ILE A 170 10.56 -10.03 -28.50
N ASP A 171 9.83 -10.12 -29.57
CA ASP A 171 9.64 -11.36 -30.32
C ASP A 171 10.34 -11.20 -31.69
N VAL A 172 11.33 -12.05 -32.00
CA VAL A 172 12.08 -12.05 -33.27
C VAL A 172 11.68 -13.18 -34.21
N LEU A 173 11.02 -14.22 -33.67
CA LEU A 173 10.51 -15.38 -34.40
C LEU A 173 9.18 -15.82 -33.82
N LYS A 174 8.33 -16.46 -34.62
CA LYS A 174 7.09 -17.08 -34.17
C LYS A 174 7.34 -18.40 -33.45
N GLU A 175 8.39 -19.11 -33.83
CA GLU A 175 8.77 -20.42 -33.28
C GLU A 175 10.27 -20.47 -33.03
N GLY A 176 10.69 -21.33 -32.09
CA GLY A 176 12.10 -21.59 -31.84
C GLY A 176 12.77 -22.32 -33.04
N VAL A 177 14.01 -21.98 -33.33
CA VAL A 177 14.81 -22.62 -34.39
C VAL A 177 16.15 -23.11 -33.86
N HIS A 178 16.75 -24.05 -34.56
CA HIS A 178 18.08 -24.55 -34.20
C HIS A 178 19.13 -23.43 -34.36
N SER A 179 19.93 -23.21 -33.34
CA SER A 179 20.93 -22.12 -33.29
C SER A 179 21.93 -22.15 -34.45
N GLY A 180 22.36 -23.33 -34.86
CA GLY A 180 23.31 -23.49 -35.99
C GLY A 180 22.76 -23.01 -37.33
N GLY A 181 21.43 -23.06 -37.53
CA GLY A 181 20.78 -22.58 -38.75
C GLY A 181 20.35 -21.10 -38.69
N ALA A 182 20.25 -20.54 -37.50
CA ALA A 182 19.73 -19.18 -37.30
C ALA A 182 20.84 -18.16 -36.95
N SER A 183 22.00 -18.62 -36.51
CA SER A 183 23.09 -17.75 -36.09
C SER A 183 23.59 -16.88 -37.23
N GLY A 184 23.58 -15.55 -37.02
CA GLY A 184 23.95 -14.55 -38.03
C GLY A 184 22.80 -14.10 -38.92
N TYR A 185 21.71 -14.87 -39.07
CA TYR A 185 20.53 -14.52 -39.87
C TYR A 185 19.40 -13.92 -39.02
N VAL A 186 19.18 -14.49 -37.86
CA VAL A 186 18.15 -14.03 -36.94
C VAL A 186 18.75 -13.08 -35.92
N PRO A 187 18.19 -11.85 -35.75
CA PRO A 187 18.68 -10.91 -34.75
C PRO A 187 18.44 -11.46 -33.33
N SER A 188 19.43 -11.24 -32.45
CA SER A 188 19.27 -11.58 -31.04
C SER A 188 18.23 -10.66 -30.37
N SER A 189 17.19 -11.22 -29.74
CA SER A 189 16.21 -10.46 -28.96
C SER A 189 16.86 -9.67 -27.84
N PHE A 190 17.89 -10.19 -27.20
CA PHE A 190 18.69 -9.47 -26.18
C PHE A 190 19.43 -8.27 -26.74
N ARG A 191 19.96 -8.36 -27.98
CA ARG A 191 20.58 -7.20 -28.64
C ARG A 191 19.56 -6.11 -28.93
N VAL A 192 18.39 -6.51 -29.44
CA VAL A 192 17.29 -5.54 -29.70
C VAL A 192 16.83 -4.92 -28.37
N ALA A 193 16.69 -5.70 -27.30
CA ALA A 193 16.36 -5.18 -25.98
C ALA A 193 17.36 -4.11 -25.51
N ARG A 194 18.66 -4.42 -25.58
CA ARG A 194 19.70 -3.45 -25.18
C ARG A 194 19.66 -2.18 -26.04
N GLN A 195 19.44 -2.32 -27.33
CA GLN A 195 19.33 -1.15 -28.23
C GLN A 195 18.14 -0.26 -27.90
N LEU A 196 17.02 -0.85 -27.49
CA LEU A 196 15.84 -0.08 -27.05
C LEU A 196 16.06 0.57 -25.68
N LEU A 197 16.60 -0.16 -24.72
CA LEU A 197 16.90 0.38 -23.39
C LEU A 197 17.94 1.51 -23.46
N SER A 198 18.97 1.38 -24.31
CA SER A 198 19.98 2.43 -24.50
C SER A 198 19.44 3.74 -25.13
N ARG A 199 18.19 3.78 -25.55
CA ARG A 199 17.52 5.04 -25.95
C ARG A 199 16.86 5.74 -24.78
N ILE A 200 16.66 5.02 -23.68
CA ILE A 200 16.02 5.52 -22.47
C ILE A 200 17.08 5.91 -21.43
N GLU A 201 18.11 5.09 -21.31
CA GLU A 201 19.14 5.22 -20.28
C GLU A 201 20.53 4.98 -20.87
N ASN A 202 21.49 5.80 -20.48
CA ASN A 202 22.90 5.52 -20.70
C ASN A 202 23.34 4.41 -19.76
N HIS A 203 23.67 3.23 -20.30
CA HIS A 203 24.01 2.04 -19.51
C HIS A 203 25.32 2.14 -18.72
N GLU A 204 26.20 3.09 -19.03
CA GLU A 204 27.46 3.30 -18.33
C GLU A 204 27.28 4.27 -17.14
N THR A 205 26.49 5.32 -17.34
CA THR A 205 26.35 6.40 -16.34
C THR A 205 25.04 6.32 -15.54
N GLY A 206 24.03 5.59 -16.04
CA GLY A 206 22.69 5.56 -15.47
C GLY A 206 21.89 6.84 -15.75
N GLU A 207 22.37 7.71 -16.64
CA GLU A 207 21.67 8.93 -17.03
C GLU A 207 20.45 8.61 -17.86
N ILE A 208 19.32 9.18 -17.51
CA ILE A 208 18.09 9.09 -18.30
C ILE A 208 18.19 10.05 -19.48
N LEU A 209 17.96 9.52 -20.69
CA LEU A 209 18.13 10.25 -21.96
C LEU A 209 16.82 10.85 -22.51
N LEU A 210 15.69 10.58 -21.84
CA LEU A 210 14.39 11.12 -22.21
C LEU A 210 14.14 12.42 -21.44
N GLU A 211 13.90 13.52 -22.17
CA GLU A 211 13.64 14.85 -21.58
C GLU A 211 12.34 14.90 -20.77
N GLU A 212 11.40 13.95 -21.03
CA GLU A 212 10.11 13.87 -20.35
C GLU A 212 10.16 13.14 -19.00
N LEU A 213 11.29 12.53 -18.64
CA LEU A 213 11.54 11.82 -17.41
C LEU A 213 12.63 12.50 -16.59
#